data_acc93ea5a8920ef9b8ad7cdda400c2fd
#
_entry.id   acc93ea5a8920ef9b8ad7cdda400c2fd
#
_cell.length_a   1.000
_cell.length_b   1.000
_cell.length_c   1.000
_cell.angle_alpha   90.00
_cell.angle_beta   90.00
_cell.angle_gamma   90.00
#
_symmetry.space_group_name_H-M   'P 1'
#
loop_
_entity.id
_entity.type
_entity.pdbx_description
1 polymer ?
#
loop_
_entity_poly.entity_id
_entity_poly.type
_entity_poly.pdbx_seq_one_letter_code
_entity_poly.pdbx_strand_id
1 'polypeptide(L)'
;INAFAYNDKECLIDYFNGMDDLKNKVIRAVGDPNKRFNEDALRMLRAIRFSAQLGFSIESKTYDAIKDNVQLIKNISNERIRDELCKILLSDNPCEGIETLRETNMLSIILPEINDLVEYTPLCNNHNRNVFTHTLKVLNNTYANLNLRLAALFHDIGKINTITALPNGHHYFPGHSEEGAKMVVHVLKRLKFDNLTIESISALIKHHLVLNVSYMPTDGEIKRLINNVGKENIFIL
;
A
#
# COMPACT_ATOMS: atom_id res chain seq x y z
N ILE A 1 -0.66 13.64 18.49
CA ILE A 1 0.21 12.50 18.77
C ILE A 1 1.64 13.01 18.81
N ASN A 2 2.47 12.58 19.76
CA ASN A 2 3.86 13.02 19.98
C ASN A 2 4.01 14.51 20.38
N ALA A 3 2.97 15.15 20.92
CA ALA A 3 3.00 16.54 21.37
C ALA A 3 2.70 16.69 22.89
N PHE A 4 2.53 15.56 23.57
CA PHE A 4 2.35 15.53 25.03
C PHE A 4 3.69 15.44 25.72
N ALA A 5 3.79 16.10 26.86
CA ALA A 5 4.84 15.92 27.83
C ALA A 5 4.21 15.50 29.17
N TYR A 6 4.97 14.80 30.01
CA TYR A 6 4.55 14.43 31.35
C TYR A 6 5.69 14.73 32.33
N ASN A 7 5.35 15.32 33.45
CA ASN A 7 6.25 15.37 34.59
C ASN A 7 5.44 15.16 35.89
N ASP A 8 6.13 14.77 36.97
CA ASP A 8 5.49 14.40 38.24
C ASP A 8 4.84 15.60 38.98
N LYS A 9 5.19 16.83 38.60
CA LYS A 9 4.65 18.05 39.25
C LYS A 9 3.40 18.57 38.54
N GLU A 10 3.42 18.57 37.19
CA GLU A 10 2.37 19.15 36.36
C GLU A 10 1.48 18.10 35.68
N CYS A 11 1.78 16.82 35.89
CA CYS A 11 1.12 15.70 35.24
C CYS A 11 1.23 15.78 33.70
N LEU A 12 0.14 15.63 32.98
CA LEU A 12 0.11 15.70 31.53
C LEU A 12 0.10 17.17 31.06
N ILE A 13 1.08 17.52 30.25
CA ILE A 13 1.23 18.85 29.65
C ILE A 13 0.84 18.76 28.18
N ASP A 14 -0.16 19.56 27.80
CA ASP A 14 -0.70 19.63 26.43
C ASP A 14 -0.75 21.08 25.93
N TYR A 15 0.33 21.52 25.28
CA TYR A 15 0.41 22.89 24.74
C TYR A 15 -0.32 23.07 23.39
N PHE A 16 -0.78 21.98 22.77
CA PHE A 16 -1.26 21.99 21.39
C PHE A 16 -2.69 21.45 21.24
N ASN A 17 -3.43 21.34 22.34
CA ASN A 17 -4.79 20.80 22.38
C ASN A 17 -4.89 19.36 21.81
N GLY A 18 -3.85 18.57 22.02
CA GLY A 18 -3.78 17.19 21.51
C GLY A 18 -4.80 16.27 22.17
N MET A 19 -5.24 16.56 23.41
CA MET A 19 -6.33 15.83 24.06
C MET A 19 -7.67 16.03 23.35
N ASP A 20 -7.95 17.23 22.86
CA ASP A 20 -9.15 17.50 22.08
C ASP A 20 -9.06 16.83 20.71
N ASP A 21 -7.90 16.87 20.03
CA ASP A 21 -7.68 16.17 18.78
C ASP A 21 -7.85 14.65 18.97
N LEU A 22 -7.33 14.08 20.04
CA LEU A 22 -7.49 12.66 20.37
C LEU A 22 -8.96 12.29 20.58
N LYS A 23 -9.70 13.10 21.35
CA LYS A 23 -11.13 12.92 21.62
C LYS A 23 -11.97 13.00 20.33
N ASN A 24 -11.60 13.93 19.45
CA ASN A 24 -12.28 14.16 18.17
C ASN A 24 -11.76 13.26 17.04
N LYS A 25 -10.80 12.37 17.33
CA LYS A 25 -10.16 11.47 16.35
C LYS A 25 -9.54 12.21 15.16
N VAL A 26 -8.75 13.25 15.44
CA VAL A 26 -8.12 14.09 14.41
C VAL A 26 -6.60 13.97 14.47
N ILE A 27 -5.97 13.82 13.30
CA ILE A 27 -4.52 13.95 13.11
C ILE A 27 -4.23 15.37 12.62
N ARG A 28 -3.48 16.12 13.42
CA ARG A 28 -3.11 17.51 13.16
C ARG A 28 -1.61 17.69 13.26
N ALA A 29 -1.02 18.46 12.34
CA ALA A 29 0.36 18.88 12.45
C ALA A 29 0.50 19.90 13.62
N VAL A 30 1.57 19.76 14.39
CA VAL A 30 1.89 20.69 15.49
C VAL A 30 2.42 21.99 14.91
N GLY A 31 1.69 23.10 15.13
CA GLY A 31 2.02 24.41 14.58
C GLY A 31 1.67 24.54 13.11
N ASP A 32 2.52 25.26 12.35
CA ASP A 32 2.33 25.45 10.91
C ASP A 32 2.73 24.19 10.14
N PRO A 33 1.79 23.48 9.46
CA PRO A 33 2.08 22.25 8.75
C PRO A 33 3.10 22.44 7.62
N ASN A 34 3.08 23.57 6.90
CA ASN A 34 4.03 23.83 5.83
C ASN A 34 5.48 23.90 6.35
N LYS A 35 5.68 24.61 7.46
CA LYS A 35 7.02 24.66 8.10
C LYS A 35 7.47 23.27 8.55
N ARG A 36 6.56 22.52 9.19
CA ARG A 36 6.87 21.18 9.71
C ARG A 36 7.21 20.16 8.61
N PHE A 37 6.58 20.25 7.44
CA PHE A 37 6.86 19.36 6.30
C PHE A 37 8.14 19.76 5.58
N ASN A 38 8.48 21.02 5.54
CA ASN A 38 9.78 21.48 5.03
C ASN A 38 10.96 21.08 5.93
N GLU A 39 10.76 20.98 7.26
CA GLU A 39 11.79 20.46 8.18
C GLU A 39 12.05 18.96 7.99
N ASP A 40 11.00 18.16 7.81
CA ASP A 40 11.08 16.71 7.53
C ASP A 40 9.82 16.28 6.78
N ALA A 41 9.97 16.05 5.48
CA ALA A 41 8.89 15.66 4.59
C ALA A 41 8.27 14.29 4.94
N LEU A 42 8.99 13.42 5.67
CA LEU A 42 8.42 12.14 6.13
C LEU A 42 7.22 12.35 7.06
N ARG A 43 7.09 13.49 7.70
CA ARG A 43 5.94 13.82 8.56
C ARG A 43 4.61 13.75 7.79
N MET A 44 4.61 14.05 6.49
CA MET A 44 3.42 13.87 5.63
C MET A 44 3.00 12.40 5.58
N LEU A 45 3.94 11.50 5.27
CA LEU A 45 3.67 10.06 5.23
C LEU A 45 3.29 9.50 6.61
N ARG A 46 3.90 10.02 7.68
CA ARG A 46 3.53 9.68 9.07
C ARG A 46 2.10 10.11 9.42
N ALA A 47 1.63 11.26 8.94
CA ALA A 47 0.25 11.70 9.16
C ALA A 47 -0.75 10.72 8.52
N ILE A 48 -0.50 10.30 7.29
CA ILE A 48 -1.30 9.28 6.58
C ILE A 48 -1.24 7.93 7.31
N ARG A 49 -0.07 7.51 7.76
CA ARG A 49 0.08 6.29 8.56
C ARG A 49 -0.75 6.35 9.85
N PHE A 50 -0.66 7.43 10.61
CA PHE A 50 -1.42 7.55 11.85
C PHE A 50 -2.93 7.57 11.61
N SER A 51 -3.37 8.20 10.51
CA SER A 51 -4.77 8.15 10.08
C SER A 51 -5.21 6.68 9.85
N ALA A 52 -4.45 5.92 9.06
CA ALA A 52 -4.74 4.51 8.78
C ALA A 52 -4.68 3.62 10.03
N GLN A 53 -3.70 3.82 10.92
CA GLN A 53 -3.54 3.01 12.13
C GLN A 53 -4.61 3.25 13.19
N LEU A 54 -5.10 4.50 13.33
CA LEU A 54 -6.01 4.90 14.39
C LEU A 54 -7.46 5.05 13.89
N GLY A 55 -7.69 5.02 12.58
CA GLY A 55 -8.99 5.36 11.99
C GLY A 55 -9.38 6.82 12.26
N PHE A 56 -8.39 7.72 12.27
CA PHE A 56 -8.59 9.15 12.55
C PHE A 56 -8.55 9.95 11.25
N SER A 57 -9.37 11.01 11.17
CA SER A 57 -9.33 11.93 10.04
C SER A 57 -8.11 12.85 10.11
N ILE A 58 -7.56 13.23 8.96
CA ILE A 58 -6.53 14.27 8.91
C ILE A 58 -7.23 15.63 8.85
N GLU A 59 -6.79 16.57 9.71
CA GLU A 59 -7.30 17.95 9.72
C GLU A 59 -7.09 18.64 8.36
N SER A 60 -8.09 19.41 7.89
CA SER A 60 -8.08 19.96 6.52
C SER A 60 -6.82 20.76 6.18
N LYS A 61 -6.38 21.66 7.07
CA LYS A 61 -5.14 22.44 6.83
C LYS A 61 -3.90 21.57 6.72
N THR A 62 -3.83 20.51 7.55
CA THR A 62 -2.74 19.53 7.50
C THR A 62 -2.81 18.72 6.19
N TYR A 63 -4.02 18.34 5.76
CA TYR A 63 -4.25 17.59 4.53
C TYR A 63 -3.89 18.43 3.29
N ASP A 64 -4.32 19.68 3.21
CA ASP A 64 -4.00 20.59 2.12
C ASP A 64 -2.49 20.84 2.04
N ALA A 65 -1.84 21.05 3.19
CA ALA A 65 -0.40 21.20 3.24
C ALA A 65 0.36 19.95 2.79
N ILE A 66 -0.18 18.73 3.00
CA ILE A 66 0.41 17.50 2.43
C ILE A 66 0.39 17.57 0.90
N LYS A 67 -0.74 17.96 0.29
CA LYS A 67 -0.86 18.10 -1.17
C LYS A 67 0.12 19.13 -1.72
N ASP A 68 0.21 20.30 -1.07
CA ASP A 68 1.06 21.42 -1.51
C ASP A 68 2.56 21.06 -1.46
N ASN A 69 2.95 20.26 -0.46
CA ASN A 69 4.35 19.90 -0.20
C ASN A 69 4.74 18.49 -0.68
N VAL A 70 3.86 17.77 -1.36
CA VAL A 70 4.05 16.35 -1.71
C VAL A 70 5.37 16.07 -2.44
N GLN A 71 5.87 17.01 -3.27
CA GLN A 71 7.13 16.84 -4.01
C GLN A 71 8.35 16.71 -3.08
N LEU A 72 8.28 17.22 -1.85
CA LEU A 72 9.37 17.11 -0.87
C LEU A 72 9.64 15.66 -0.46
N ILE A 73 8.69 14.73 -0.65
CA ILE A 73 8.89 13.31 -0.32
C ILE A 73 10.03 12.68 -1.13
N LYS A 74 10.37 13.23 -2.31
CA LYS A 74 11.50 12.80 -3.14
C LYS A 74 12.86 12.96 -2.44
N ASN A 75 12.94 13.81 -1.43
CA ASN A 75 14.16 14.03 -0.64
C ASN A 75 14.33 13.02 0.51
N ILE A 76 13.35 12.15 0.71
CA ILE A 76 13.38 11.14 1.77
C ILE A 76 13.96 9.83 1.23
N SER A 77 14.80 9.18 2.03
CA SER A 77 15.37 7.89 1.64
C SER A 77 14.30 6.81 1.49
N ASN A 78 14.51 5.92 0.54
CA ASN A 78 13.57 4.85 0.24
C ASN A 78 13.35 3.89 1.43
N GLU A 79 14.34 3.72 2.30
CA GLU A 79 14.21 2.93 3.53
C GLU A 79 13.19 3.56 4.49
N ARG A 80 13.24 4.88 4.68
CA ARG A 80 12.29 5.59 5.54
C ARG A 80 10.87 5.56 4.96
N ILE A 81 10.74 5.68 3.64
CA ILE A 81 9.46 5.54 2.93
C ILE A 81 8.92 4.13 3.10
N ARG A 82 9.74 3.09 2.86
CA ARG A 82 9.39 1.69 3.06
C ARG A 82 8.84 1.44 4.46
N ASP A 83 9.53 1.92 5.48
CA ASP A 83 9.16 1.65 6.88
C ASP A 83 7.79 2.25 7.23
N GLU A 84 7.45 3.42 6.72
CA GLU A 84 6.13 4.01 6.91
C GLU A 84 5.05 3.30 6.06
N LEU A 85 5.37 2.93 4.81
CA LEU A 85 4.48 2.15 3.93
C LEU A 85 4.15 0.78 4.56
N CYS A 86 5.13 0.07 5.09
CA CYS A 86 4.91 -1.20 5.80
C CYS A 86 3.94 -1.03 6.97
N LYS A 87 4.07 0.05 7.75
CA LYS A 87 3.17 0.34 8.87
C LYS A 87 1.76 0.72 8.40
N ILE A 88 1.61 1.38 7.25
CA ILE A 88 0.31 1.61 6.62
C ILE A 88 -0.32 0.28 6.23
N LEU A 89 0.43 -0.58 5.54
CA LEU A 89 -0.06 -1.89 5.11
C LEU A 89 -0.43 -2.80 6.30
N LEU A 90 0.28 -2.72 7.41
CA LEU A 90 0.01 -3.52 8.62
C LEU A 90 -1.05 -2.90 9.55
N SER A 91 -1.61 -1.73 9.20
CA SER A 91 -2.67 -1.09 9.97
C SER A 91 -4.02 -1.81 9.83
N ASP A 92 -5.00 -1.41 10.65
CA ASP A 92 -6.37 -1.90 10.56
C ASP A 92 -7.11 -1.34 9.33
N ASN A 93 -6.65 -0.20 8.77
CA ASN A 93 -7.27 0.46 7.63
C ASN A 93 -6.26 0.67 6.47
N PRO A 94 -5.67 -0.41 5.91
CA PRO A 94 -4.62 -0.28 4.89
C PRO A 94 -5.13 0.36 3.60
N CYS A 95 -6.39 0.08 3.23
CA CYS A 95 -7.01 0.64 2.02
C CYS A 95 -7.21 2.14 2.12
N GLU A 96 -7.67 2.65 3.27
CA GLU A 96 -7.79 4.09 3.51
C GLU A 96 -6.43 4.78 3.45
N GLY A 97 -5.39 4.11 3.98
CA GLY A 97 -4.01 4.61 3.87
C GLY A 97 -3.55 4.73 2.42
N ILE A 98 -3.73 3.70 1.59
CA ILE A 98 -3.37 3.71 0.17
C ILE A 98 -4.22 4.74 -0.61
N GLU A 99 -5.52 4.84 -0.31
CA GLU A 99 -6.41 5.82 -0.92
C GLU A 99 -5.99 7.26 -0.56
N THR A 100 -5.64 7.53 0.69
CA THR A 100 -5.12 8.84 1.11
C THR A 100 -3.79 9.17 0.42
N LEU A 101 -2.90 8.19 0.20
CA LEU A 101 -1.69 8.37 -0.60
C LEU A 101 -2.04 8.80 -2.04
N ARG A 102 -3.07 8.20 -2.64
CA ARG A 102 -3.57 8.54 -3.98
C ARG A 102 -4.13 9.97 -4.02
N GLU A 103 -5.06 10.28 -3.11
CA GLU A 103 -5.74 11.57 -3.06
C GLU A 103 -4.81 12.75 -2.80
N THR A 104 -3.70 12.51 -2.10
CA THR A 104 -2.64 13.49 -1.85
C THR A 104 -1.58 13.53 -2.94
N ASN A 105 -1.72 12.78 -4.03
CA ASN A 105 -0.75 12.59 -5.10
C ASN A 105 0.59 11.97 -4.63
N MET A 106 0.67 11.49 -3.40
CA MET A 106 1.90 10.87 -2.88
C MET A 106 2.14 9.49 -3.50
N LEU A 107 1.06 8.75 -3.83
CA LEU A 107 1.13 7.44 -4.45
C LEU A 107 1.90 7.48 -5.78
N SER A 108 1.66 8.50 -6.61
CA SER A 108 2.35 8.68 -7.89
C SER A 108 3.87 8.85 -7.78
N ILE A 109 4.36 9.27 -6.61
CA ILE A 109 5.78 9.47 -6.36
C ILE A 109 6.43 8.22 -5.75
N ILE A 110 5.77 7.60 -4.76
CA ILE A 110 6.36 6.48 -4.02
C ILE A 110 6.10 5.12 -4.67
N LEU A 111 4.94 4.95 -5.31
CA LEU A 111 4.50 3.72 -5.99
C LEU A 111 3.80 4.05 -7.32
N PRO A 112 4.53 4.62 -8.31
CA PRO A 112 3.95 4.96 -9.61
C PRO A 112 3.29 3.75 -10.29
N GLU A 113 3.83 2.55 -10.09
CA GLU A 113 3.31 1.31 -10.66
C GLU A 113 1.89 0.98 -10.16
N ILE A 114 1.57 1.33 -8.91
CA ILE A 114 0.20 1.20 -8.36
C ILE A 114 -0.66 2.37 -8.81
N ASN A 115 -0.09 3.57 -8.90
CA ASN A 115 -0.80 4.75 -9.37
C ASN A 115 -1.31 4.59 -10.81
N ASP A 116 -0.54 3.93 -11.67
CA ASP A 116 -0.92 3.65 -13.06
C ASP A 116 -2.16 2.74 -13.18
N LEU A 117 -2.48 1.98 -12.13
CA LEU A 117 -3.71 1.17 -12.07
C LEU A 117 -4.97 2.00 -11.78
N VAL A 118 -4.84 3.24 -11.29
CA VAL A 118 -5.96 4.05 -10.78
C VAL A 118 -7.01 4.30 -11.87
N GLU A 119 -6.58 4.66 -13.08
CA GLU A 119 -7.49 4.92 -14.19
C GLU A 119 -7.66 3.71 -15.12
N TYR A 120 -7.02 2.60 -14.79
CA TYR A 120 -7.00 1.43 -15.63
C TYR A 120 -8.27 0.58 -15.44
N THR A 121 -9.22 0.77 -16.36
CA THR A 121 -10.50 0.04 -16.37
C THR A 121 -10.64 -0.77 -17.65
N PRO A 122 -10.04 -1.97 -17.70
CA PRO A 122 -10.13 -2.82 -18.89
C PRO A 122 -11.55 -3.38 -19.08
N LEU A 123 -11.97 -3.50 -20.35
CA LEU A 123 -13.20 -4.18 -20.71
C LEU A 123 -12.98 -5.70 -20.63
N CYS A 124 -13.52 -6.37 -19.61
CA CYS A 124 -13.41 -7.81 -19.43
C CYS A 124 -14.77 -8.48 -19.47
N ASN A 125 -14.84 -9.76 -19.90
CA ASN A 125 -16.09 -10.52 -20.08
C ASN A 125 -16.98 -10.56 -18.83
N ASN A 126 -16.40 -10.51 -17.63
CA ASN A 126 -17.17 -10.68 -16.40
C ASN A 126 -17.34 -9.41 -15.59
N HIS A 127 -16.51 -8.37 -15.78
CA HIS A 127 -16.59 -7.15 -14.98
C HIS A 127 -15.80 -6.01 -15.60
N ASN A 128 -16.44 -4.89 -15.90
CA ASN A 128 -15.78 -3.61 -16.12
C ASN A 128 -15.32 -3.05 -14.76
N ARG A 129 -14.29 -3.65 -14.16
CA ARG A 129 -13.79 -3.22 -12.83
C ARG A 129 -12.46 -2.52 -13.00
N ASN A 130 -12.38 -1.36 -12.39
CA ASN A 130 -11.12 -0.66 -12.23
C ASN A 130 -10.14 -1.55 -11.42
N VAL A 131 -8.92 -1.75 -11.95
CA VAL A 131 -7.92 -2.67 -11.36
C VAL A 131 -7.47 -2.18 -9.99
N PHE A 132 -7.31 -0.87 -9.80
CA PHE A 132 -6.96 -0.30 -8.50
C PHE A 132 -8.04 -0.58 -7.43
N THR A 133 -9.31 -0.37 -7.77
CA THR A 133 -10.43 -0.69 -6.87
C THR A 133 -10.48 -2.19 -6.52
N HIS A 134 -10.18 -3.07 -7.49
CA HIS A 134 -10.03 -4.50 -7.24
C HIS A 134 -8.89 -4.77 -6.26
N THR A 135 -7.72 -4.19 -6.51
CA THR A 135 -6.53 -4.32 -5.65
C THR A 135 -6.82 -3.90 -4.21
N LEU A 136 -7.51 -2.78 -4.00
CA LEU A 136 -7.92 -2.35 -2.65
C LEU A 136 -8.87 -3.35 -1.99
N LYS A 137 -9.81 -3.95 -2.72
CA LYS A 137 -10.70 -4.99 -2.18
C LYS A 137 -9.94 -6.23 -1.75
N VAL A 138 -8.99 -6.69 -2.56
CA VAL A 138 -8.12 -7.82 -2.22
C VAL A 138 -7.31 -7.49 -0.97
N LEU A 139 -6.69 -6.31 -0.91
CA LEU A 139 -5.92 -5.85 0.25
C LEU A 139 -6.77 -5.81 1.53
N ASN A 140 -8.02 -5.33 1.44
CA ASN A 140 -8.92 -5.24 2.61
C ASN A 140 -9.30 -6.62 3.18
N ASN A 141 -9.37 -7.63 2.33
CA ASN A 141 -9.71 -9.00 2.74
C ASN A 141 -8.49 -9.83 3.14
N THR A 142 -7.32 -9.20 3.19
CA THR A 142 -6.04 -9.86 3.45
C THR A 142 -5.65 -9.69 4.92
N TYR A 143 -5.24 -10.79 5.58
CA TYR A 143 -4.74 -10.74 6.95
C TYR A 143 -3.57 -9.77 7.11
N ALA A 144 -3.36 -9.25 8.34
CA ALA A 144 -2.28 -8.33 8.68
C ALA A 144 -0.91 -9.03 8.72
N ASN A 145 -0.49 -9.57 7.58
CA ASN A 145 0.84 -10.11 7.32
C ASN A 145 1.49 -9.29 6.19
N LEU A 146 2.72 -8.83 6.39
CA LEU A 146 3.37 -7.90 5.46
C LEU A 146 3.55 -8.48 4.06
N ASN A 147 4.08 -9.71 3.96
CA ASN A 147 4.33 -10.35 2.67
C ASN A 147 3.03 -10.54 1.88
N LEU A 148 1.98 -10.95 2.59
CA LEU A 148 0.67 -11.14 2.02
C LEU A 148 0.06 -9.83 1.52
N ARG A 149 0.10 -8.77 2.33
CA ARG A 149 -0.45 -7.46 1.96
C ARG A 149 0.36 -6.78 0.85
N LEU A 150 1.67 -6.99 0.80
CA LEU A 150 2.49 -6.56 -0.34
C LEU A 150 2.13 -7.37 -1.59
N ALA A 151 1.98 -8.70 -1.49
CA ALA A 151 1.54 -9.51 -2.61
C ALA A 151 0.14 -9.08 -3.09
N ALA A 152 -0.81 -8.84 -2.19
CA ALA A 152 -2.15 -8.33 -2.52
C ALA A 152 -2.11 -6.96 -3.20
N LEU A 153 -1.23 -6.05 -2.76
CA LEU A 153 -1.08 -4.73 -3.37
C LEU A 153 -0.52 -4.81 -4.80
N PHE A 154 0.39 -5.77 -5.06
CA PHE A 154 1.12 -5.85 -6.33
C PHE A 154 0.67 -6.96 -7.27
N HIS A 155 -0.31 -7.82 -6.90
CA HIS A 155 -0.65 -9.03 -7.69
C HIS A 155 -1.00 -8.74 -9.15
N ASP A 156 -1.61 -7.62 -9.41
CA ASP A 156 -2.17 -7.23 -10.70
C ASP A 156 -1.36 -6.15 -11.46
N ILE A 157 -0.19 -5.71 -10.97
CA ILE A 157 0.60 -4.67 -11.63
C ILE A 157 1.05 -5.04 -13.06
N GLY A 158 1.21 -6.33 -13.34
CA GLY A 158 1.58 -6.82 -14.67
C GLY A 158 0.50 -6.65 -15.73
N LYS A 159 -0.75 -6.39 -15.35
CA LYS A 159 -1.87 -6.22 -16.29
C LYS A 159 -1.67 -5.06 -17.26
N ILE A 160 -1.01 -3.99 -16.83
CA ILE A 160 -0.75 -2.81 -17.69
C ILE A 160 0.11 -3.20 -18.89
N ASN A 161 1.15 -4.03 -18.67
CA ASN A 161 2.11 -4.41 -19.71
C ASN A 161 1.65 -5.59 -20.57
N THR A 162 0.62 -6.33 -20.14
CA THR A 162 0.20 -7.58 -20.81
C THR A 162 -1.19 -7.51 -21.41
N ILE A 163 -1.80 -6.32 -21.45
CA ILE A 163 -3.14 -6.14 -22.03
C ILE A 163 -3.14 -6.56 -23.50
N THR A 164 -4.12 -7.37 -23.87
CA THR A 164 -4.38 -7.78 -25.23
C THR A 164 -5.88 -7.60 -25.53
N ALA A 165 -6.19 -6.85 -26.57
CA ALA A 165 -7.56 -6.67 -27.02
C ALA A 165 -8.02 -7.89 -27.85
N LEU A 166 -9.21 -8.39 -27.56
CA LEU A 166 -9.89 -9.42 -28.33
C LEU A 166 -10.75 -8.78 -29.44
N PRO A 167 -11.10 -9.52 -30.51
CA PRO A 167 -11.94 -9.01 -31.60
C PRO A 167 -13.33 -8.52 -31.17
N ASN A 168 -13.83 -9.00 -30.04
CA ASN A 168 -15.11 -8.59 -29.43
C ASN A 168 -14.99 -7.32 -28.55
N GLY A 169 -13.82 -6.66 -28.54
CA GLY A 169 -13.55 -5.46 -27.73
C GLY A 169 -13.19 -5.75 -26.27
N HIS A 170 -13.20 -7.02 -25.84
CA HIS A 170 -12.77 -7.38 -24.49
C HIS A 170 -11.26 -7.46 -24.37
N HIS A 171 -10.77 -7.32 -23.15
CA HIS A 171 -9.35 -7.42 -22.80
C HIS A 171 -9.06 -8.70 -22.03
N TYR A 172 -7.88 -9.28 -22.25
CA TYR A 172 -7.30 -10.34 -21.44
C TYR A 172 -5.82 -10.02 -21.17
N PHE A 173 -5.21 -10.72 -20.22
CA PHE A 173 -3.89 -10.36 -19.67
C PHE A 173 -2.98 -11.59 -19.61
N PRO A 174 -2.50 -12.09 -20.77
CA PRO A 174 -1.68 -13.30 -20.78
C PRO A 174 -0.35 -13.03 -20.07
N GLY A 175 -0.01 -13.91 -19.12
CA GLY A 175 1.26 -13.83 -18.39
C GLY A 175 1.40 -12.63 -17.45
N HIS A 176 0.30 -11.98 -17.03
CA HIS A 176 0.40 -10.83 -16.12
C HIS A 176 0.99 -11.20 -14.76
N SER A 177 0.85 -12.43 -14.30
CA SER A 177 1.46 -12.92 -13.07
C SER A 177 2.98 -13.00 -13.14
N GLU A 178 3.52 -13.50 -14.26
CA GLU A 178 4.96 -13.54 -14.51
C GLU A 178 5.54 -12.14 -14.70
N GLU A 179 4.83 -11.28 -15.44
CA GLU A 179 5.26 -9.90 -15.64
C GLU A 179 5.19 -9.10 -14.35
N GLY A 180 4.11 -9.24 -13.58
CA GLY A 180 3.96 -8.62 -12.26
C GLY A 180 5.06 -9.06 -11.28
N ALA A 181 5.42 -10.35 -11.29
CA ALA A 181 6.52 -10.88 -10.49
C ALA A 181 7.88 -10.22 -10.84
N LYS A 182 8.15 -9.94 -12.11
CA LYS A 182 9.37 -9.20 -12.52
C LYS A 182 9.30 -7.73 -12.09
N MET A 183 8.16 -7.07 -12.30
CA MET A 183 7.95 -5.67 -11.94
C MET A 183 8.14 -5.47 -10.44
N VAL A 184 7.55 -6.33 -9.60
CA VAL A 184 7.64 -6.20 -8.14
C VAL A 184 9.06 -6.31 -7.61
N VAL A 185 9.92 -7.13 -8.23
CA VAL A 185 11.35 -7.21 -7.88
C VAL A 185 12.03 -5.84 -8.01
N HIS A 186 11.73 -5.10 -9.08
CA HIS A 186 12.29 -3.75 -9.27
C HIS A 186 11.75 -2.75 -8.25
N VAL A 187 10.44 -2.79 -7.97
CA VAL A 187 9.79 -1.93 -6.97
C VAL A 187 10.38 -2.16 -5.58
N LEU A 188 10.45 -3.42 -5.13
CA LEU A 188 10.93 -3.76 -3.80
C LEU A 188 12.43 -3.50 -3.62
N LYS A 189 13.25 -3.70 -4.66
CA LYS A 189 14.67 -3.29 -4.66
C LYS A 189 14.81 -1.77 -4.55
N ARG A 190 14.02 -1.00 -5.27
CA ARG A 190 13.97 0.47 -5.16
C ARG A 190 13.63 0.90 -3.75
N LEU A 191 12.66 0.25 -3.12
CA LEU A 191 12.24 0.49 -1.73
C LEU A 191 13.18 -0.14 -0.70
N LYS A 192 14.29 -0.78 -1.12
CA LYS A 192 15.30 -1.35 -0.22
C LYS A 192 14.79 -2.45 0.72
N PHE A 193 13.91 -3.32 0.21
CA PHE A 193 13.59 -4.57 0.89
C PHE A 193 14.76 -5.56 0.78
N ASP A 194 14.83 -6.50 1.71
CA ASP A 194 15.79 -7.60 1.68
C ASP A 194 15.43 -8.66 0.61
N ASN A 195 16.42 -9.44 0.19
CA ASN A 195 16.26 -10.40 -0.89
C ASN A 195 15.24 -11.51 -0.56
N LEU A 196 15.17 -11.97 0.69
CA LEU A 196 14.23 -13.03 1.09
C LEU A 196 12.78 -12.55 0.96
N THR A 197 12.51 -11.32 1.40
CA THR A 197 11.20 -10.68 1.24
C THR A 197 10.86 -10.52 -0.24
N ILE A 198 11.81 -10.06 -1.08
CA ILE A 198 11.59 -9.88 -2.52
C ILE A 198 11.27 -11.21 -3.20
N GLU A 199 12.02 -12.26 -2.92
CA GLU A 199 11.82 -13.60 -3.48
C GLU A 199 10.45 -14.17 -3.09
N SER A 200 10.09 -14.07 -1.81
CA SER A 200 8.79 -14.52 -1.28
C SER A 200 7.62 -13.82 -1.98
N ILE A 201 7.64 -12.49 -2.07
CA ILE A 201 6.55 -11.72 -2.68
C ILE A 201 6.47 -11.98 -4.18
N SER A 202 7.61 -12.05 -4.87
CA SER A 202 7.66 -12.37 -6.30
C SER A 202 7.06 -13.74 -6.59
N ALA A 203 7.37 -14.76 -5.76
CA ALA A 203 6.79 -16.10 -5.88
C ALA A 203 5.26 -16.08 -5.63
N LEU A 204 4.77 -15.37 -4.61
CA LEU A 204 3.33 -15.21 -4.35
C LEU A 204 2.61 -14.60 -5.56
N ILE A 205 3.14 -13.51 -6.11
CA ILE A 205 2.54 -12.85 -7.28
C ILE A 205 2.56 -13.77 -8.50
N LYS A 206 3.66 -14.47 -8.75
CA LYS A 206 3.78 -15.39 -9.88
C LYS A 206 2.73 -16.50 -9.85
N HIS A 207 2.37 -16.97 -8.66
CA HIS A 207 1.50 -18.13 -8.48
C HIS A 207 0.08 -17.79 -8.00
N HIS A 208 -0.31 -16.51 -7.89
CA HIS A 208 -1.60 -16.10 -7.32
C HIS A 208 -2.83 -16.64 -8.08
N LEU A 209 -2.67 -17.08 -9.34
CA LEU A 209 -3.76 -17.65 -10.15
C LEU A 209 -3.91 -19.17 -10.00
N VAL A 210 -2.96 -19.86 -9.37
CA VAL A 210 -2.92 -21.33 -9.34
C VAL A 210 -4.07 -21.92 -8.52
N LEU A 211 -4.56 -21.20 -7.50
CA LEU A 211 -5.69 -21.62 -6.66
C LEU A 211 -7.01 -20.96 -7.08
N ASN A 212 -7.21 -20.70 -8.36
CA ASN A 212 -8.48 -20.16 -8.85
C ASN A 212 -9.62 -21.17 -8.58
N VAL A 213 -10.72 -20.69 -8.03
CA VAL A 213 -11.89 -21.45 -7.51
C VAL A 213 -12.51 -22.41 -8.55
N SER A 214 -12.24 -22.22 -9.82
CA SER A 214 -12.73 -23.06 -10.92
C SER A 214 -11.87 -24.32 -11.21
N TYR A 215 -10.77 -24.50 -10.49
CA TYR A 215 -9.84 -25.61 -10.71
C TYR A 215 -9.44 -26.23 -9.36
N MET A 216 -9.62 -27.56 -9.25
CA MET A 216 -9.10 -28.34 -8.12
C MET A 216 -7.69 -28.83 -8.48
N PRO A 217 -6.64 -28.26 -7.89
CA PRO A 217 -5.28 -28.67 -8.20
C PRO A 217 -5.02 -30.11 -7.74
N THR A 218 -4.21 -30.84 -8.50
CA THR A 218 -3.77 -32.18 -8.11
C THR A 218 -2.75 -32.11 -6.96
N ASP A 219 -2.59 -33.21 -6.20
CA ASP A 219 -1.59 -33.29 -5.11
C ASP A 219 -0.17 -32.94 -5.60
N GLY A 220 0.15 -33.27 -6.85
CA GLY A 220 1.44 -32.96 -7.45
C GLY A 220 1.63 -31.46 -7.69
N GLU A 221 0.58 -30.76 -8.10
CA GLU A 221 0.58 -29.30 -8.29
C GLU A 221 0.62 -28.57 -6.95
N ILE A 222 -0.11 -29.03 -5.95
CA ILE A 222 -0.05 -28.50 -4.59
C ILE A 222 1.36 -28.64 -4.02
N LYS A 223 2.00 -29.81 -4.16
CA LYS A 223 3.40 -30.01 -3.72
C LYS A 223 4.39 -29.09 -4.43
N ARG A 224 4.24 -28.89 -5.74
CA ARG A 224 5.06 -27.94 -6.50
C ARG A 224 4.83 -26.51 -6.03
N LEU A 225 3.58 -26.14 -5.80
CA LEU A 225 3.23 -24.81 -5.29
C LEU A 225 3.86 -24.56 -3.91
N ILE A 226 3.74 -25.53 -2.98
CA ILE A 226 4.37 -25.45 -1.64
C ILE A 226 5.89 -25.26 -1.76
N ASN A 227 6.54 -25.96 -2.69
CA ASN A 227 7.98 -25.83 -2.90
C ASN A 227 8.36 -24.46 -3.49
N ASN A 228 7.51 -23.86 -4.33
CA ASN A 228 7.77 -22.58 -4.99
C ASN A 228 7.51 -21.37 -4.09
N VAL A 229 6.47 -21.43 -3.26
CA VAL A 229 6.05 -20.30 -2.40
C VAL A 229 6.44 -20.47 -0.93
N GLY A 230 6.85 -21.65 -0.52
CA GLY A 230 7.14 -22.02 0.88
C GLY A 230 5.88 -22.43 1.65
N LYS A 231 6.09 -23.33 2.63
CA LYS A 231 4.98 -23.87 3.44
C LYS A 231 4.19 -22.78 4.19
N GLU A 232 4.89 -21.74 4.63
CA GLU A 232 4.29 -20.64 5.39
C GLU A 232 3.39 -19.76 4.53
N ASN A 233 3.64 -19.71 3.22
CA ASN A 233 2.93 -18.86 2.28
C ASN A 233 1.77 -19.57 1.56
N ILE A 234 1.67 -20.90 1.63
CA ILE A 234 0.62 -21.66 0.91
C ILE A 234 -0.79 -21.37 1.44
N PHE A 235 -0.90 -21.07 2.74
CA PHE A 235 -2.19 -20.69 3.35
C PHE A 235 -2.56 -19.23 3.10
N ILE A 236 -1.76 -18.54 2.34
CA ILE A 236 -1.78 -17.11 2.07
C ILE A 236 -2.28 -16.84 0.64
N LEU A 237 -2.11 -17.81 -0.27
CA LEU A 237 -2.61 -17.79 -1.66
C LEU A 237 -4.08 -18.16 -1.72
#